data_c21112fdaab54b6ad26d14af8c002dd7
#
_entry.id   c21112fdaab54b6ad26d14af8c002dd7
#
_cell.length_a   1.000
_cell.length_b   1.000
_cell.length_c   1.000
_cell.angle_alpha   90.00
_cell.angle_beta   90.00
_cell.angle_gamma   90.00
#
_symmetry.space_group_name_H-M   'P 1'
#
loop_
_entity.id
_entity.type
_entity.pdbx_description
1 polymer ?
#
loop_
_entity_poly.entity_id
_entity_poly.type
_entity_poly.pdbx_seq_one_letter_code
_entity_poly.pdbx_strand_id
1 'polypeptide(L)' 'MLTGSRIPNLKELRPLGTTVRILFVFDPRRVAILLLGGDKEGRWQEFYAEAIPLAERLYEEHLDELRREGAI' A
#
# COMPACT_ATOMS: atom_id res chain seq x y z
N MET A 1 -0.06 -10.33 -4.09
CA MET A 1 -0.04 -9.09 -4.88
C MET A 1 -1.47 -8.68 -5.21
N LEU A 2 -1.80 -7.42 -5.00
CA LEU A 2 -3.14 -6.93 -5.30
C LEU A 2 -3.27 -6.58 -6.77
N THR A 3 -4.41 -6.96 -7.35
CA THR A 3 -4.74 -6.58 -8.74
C THR A 3 -5.42 -5.22 -8.74
N GLY A 4 -5.46 -4.56 -9.89
CA GLY A 4 -6.13 -3.26 -10.03
C GLY A 4 -5.32 -2.06 -9.57
N SER A 5 -4.07 -2.26 -9.15
CA SER A 5 -3.20 -1.16 -8.76
C SER A 5 -2.17 -0.87 -9.85
N ARG A 6 -1.80 0.41 -9.98
CA ARG A 6 -0.69 0.83 -10.84
C ARG A 6 0.66 0.54 -10.21
N ILE A 7 0.70 0.25 -8.91
CA ILE A 7 1.94 -0.10 -8.23
C ILE A 7 2.24 -1.57 -8.50
N PRO A 8 3.34 -1.88 -9.19
CA PRO A 8 3.73 -3.29 -9.33
C PRO A 8 4.07 -3.86 -7.96
N ASN A 9 3.56 -5.06 -7.68
CA ASN A 9 3.85 -5.77 -6.43
C ASN A 9 3.32 -5.09 -5.17
N LEU A 10 2.22 -4.34 -5.27
CA LEU A 10 1.51 -3.88 -4.07
C LEU A 10 1.02 -5.11 -3.30
N LYS A 11 1.36 -5.17 -2.03
CA LYS A 11 1.14 -6.34 -1.19
C LYS A 11 0.18 -6.04 -0.05
N GLU A 12 -0.37 -7.09 0.52
CA GLU A 12 -1.32 -6.98 1.59
C GLU A 12 -0.91 -7.89 2.75
N LEU A 13 -0.86 -7.34 3.95
CA LEU A 13 -0.66 -8.09 5.18
C LEU A 13 -2.03 -8.34 5.81
N ARG A 14 -2.29 -9.59 6.18
CA ARG A 14 -3.57 -10.04 6.74
C ARG A 14 -3.36 -10.62 8.13
N PRO A 15 -3.46 -9.82 9.20
CA PRO A 15 -3.32 -10.38 10.54
C PRO A 15 -4.39 -11.45 10.81
N LEU A 16 -3.94 -12.58 11.34
CA LEU A 16 -4.83 -13.72 11.58
C LEU A 16 -5.97 -13.36 12.53
N GLY A 17 -7.17 -13.90 12.24
CA GLY A 17 -8.33 -13.71 13.08
C GLY A 17 -8.96 -12.33 12.98
N THR A 18 -8.55 -11.53 12.01
CA THR A 18 -9.08 -10.17 11.85
C THR A 18 -9.52 -9.91 10.43
N THR A 19 -10.29 -8.84 10.24
CA THR A 19 -10.62 -8.29 8.93
C THR A 19 -9.73 -7.09 8.58
N VAL A 20 -8.72 -6.84 9.41
CA VAL A 20 -7.76 -5.77 9.17
C VAL A 20 -6.86 -6.12 7.99
N ARG A 21 -6.56 -5.12 7.18
CA ARG A 21 -5.64 -5.26 6.04
C ARG A 21 -4.66 -4.10 6.05
N ILE A 22 -3.39 -4.42 5.80
CA ILE A 22 -2.33 -3.41 5.74
C ILE A 22 -1.70 -3.51 4.36
N LEU A 23 -1.74 -2.43 3.60
CA LEU A 23 -1.14 -2.38 2.27
C LEU A 23 0.30 -1.91 2.38
N PHE A 24 1.20 -2.63 1.74
CA PHE A 24 2.62 -2.30 1.78
C PHE A 24 3.29 -2.63 0.45
N VAL A 25 4.48 -2.10 0.26
CA VAL A 25 5.27 -2.32 -0.94
C VAL A 25 6.75 -2.26 -0.56
N PHE A 26 7.59 -2.95 -1.30
CA PHE A 26 9.04 -2.77 -1.16
C PHE A 26 9.47 -1.67 -2.12
N ASP A 27 10.14 -0.65 -1.59
CA ASP A 27 10.63 0.46 -2.40
C ASP A 27 11.90 0.05 -3.19
N PRO A 28 12.44 0.93 -4.04
CA PRO A 28 13.65 0.59 -4.81
C PRO A 28 14.86 0.21 -3.95
N ARG A 29 14.89 0.62 -2.68
CA ARG A 29 15.94 0.23 -1.73
C ARG A 29 15.68 -1.13 -1.10
N ARG A 30 14.57 -1.79 -1.45
CA ARG A 30 14.09 -3.05 -0.87
C ARG A 30 13.70 -2.92 0.60
N VAL A 31 13.26 -1.73 0.97
CA VAL A 31 12.72 -1.47 2.30
C VAL A 31 11.20 -1.59 2.23
N ALA A 32 10.59 -2.30 3.18
CA ALA A 32 9.14 -2.43 3.24
C ALA A 32 8.53 -1.13 3.73
N ILE A 33 7.62 -0.58 2.94
CA ILE A 33 6.94 0.67 3.25
C ILE A 33 5.47 0.36 3.51
N LEU A 34 5.04 0.54 4.75
CA LEU A 34 3.63 0.39 5.11
C LEU A 34 2.90 1.65 4.68
N LEU A 35 1.95 1.50 3.78
CA LEU A 35 1.28 2.65 3.18
C LEU A 35 0.03 3.05 3.97
N LEU A 36 -0.84 2.09 4.22
CA LEU A 36 -2.05 2.34 5.01
C LEU A 36 -2.61 1.04 5.53
N GLY A 37 -3.45 1.15 6.55
CA GLY A 37 -4.18 0.02 7.08
C GLY A 37 -5.63 0.39 7.30
N GLY A 38 -6.47 -0.61 7.39
CA GLY A 38 -7.88 -0.41 7.67
C GLY A 38 -8.61 -1.72 7.87
N ASP A 39 -9.85 -1.62 8.29
CA ASP A 39 -10.71 -2.77 8.51
C ASP A 39 -11.70 -2.87 7.36
N LYS A 40 -11.70 -4.01 6.66
CA LYS A 40 -12.59 -4.23 5.52
C LYS A 40 -13.88 -4.93 5.88
N GLU A 41 -14.16 -5.14 7.15
CA GLU A 41 -15.33 -5.88 7.62
C GLU A 41 -16.62 -5.38 6.98
N GLY A 42 -17.33 -6.30 6.30
CA GLY A 42 -18.62 -6.01 5.67
C GLY A 42 -18.58 -5.06 4.47
N ARG A 43 -17.41 -4.59 4.07
CA ARG A 43 -17.30 -3.60 3.00
C ARG A 43 -15.98 -3.71 2.23
N TRP A 44 -15.61 -4.93 1.90
CA TRP A 44 -14.29 -5.13 1.29
C TRP A 44 -14.16 -4.46 -0.10
N GLN A 45 -15.24 -4.39 -0.87
CA GLN A 45 -15.20 -3.72 -2.18
C GLN A 45 -14.95 -2.22 -2.01
N GLU A 46 -15.70 -1.58 -1.13
CA GLU A 46 -15.51 -0.17 -0.82
C GLU A 46 -14.12 0.10 -0.24
N PHE A 47 -13.68 -0.80 0.63
CA PHE A 47 -12.35 -0.67 1.22
C PHE A 47 -11.28 -0.59 0.13
N TYR A 48 -11.25 -1.55 -0.79
CA TYR A 48 -10.22 -1.57 -1.82
C TYR A 48 -10.39 -0.44 -2.84
N ALA A 49 -11.62 -0.05 -3.13
CA ALA A 49 -11.90 1.06 -4.05
C ALA A 49 -11.31 2.37 -3.53
N GLU A 50 -11.24 2.56 -2.21
CA GLU A 50 -10.65 3.74 -1.58
C GLU A 50 -9.18 3.55 -1.28
N ALA A 51 -8.80 2.38 -0.80
CA ALA A 51 -7.46 2.11 -0.30
C ALA A 51 -6.41 2.05 -1.41
N ILE A 52 -6.73 1.44 -2.55
CA ILE A 52 -5.74 1.28 -3.61
C ILE A 52 -5.31 2.63 -4.20
N PRO A 53 -6.22 3.54 -4.58
CA PRO A 53 -5.79 4.87 -5.04
C PRO A 53 -5.01 5.66 -3.99
N LEU A 54 -5.40 5.55 -2.72
CA LEU A 54 -4.68 6.23 -1.65
C LEU A 54 -3.28 5.65 -1.47
N ALA A 55 -3.15 4.33 -1.52
CA ALA A 55 -1.84 3.68 -1.44
C ALA A 55 -0.94 4.12 -2.59
N GLU A 56 -1.49 4.22 -3.79
CA GLU A 56 -0.74 4.70 -4.97
C GLU A 56 -0.21 6.11 -4.74
N ARG A 57 -1.06 7.00 -4.23
CA ARG A 57 -0.66 8.38 -3.97
C ARG A 57 0.42 8.45 -2.88
N LEU A 58 0.24 7.71 -1.81
CA LEU A 58 1.21 7.70 -0.71
C LEU A 58 2.57 7.15 -1.17
N TYR A 59 2.57 6.15 -2.03
CA TYR A 59 3.81 5.62 -2.57
C TYR A 59 4.49 6.62 -3.50
N GLU A 60 3.73 7.31 -4.34
CA GLU A 60 4.29 8.37 -5.20
C GLU A 60 4.94 9.46 -4.36
N GLU A 61 4.29 9.89 -3.29
CA GLU A 61 4.85 10.87 -2.37
C GLU A 61 6.16 10.38 -1.75
N HIS A 62 6.19 9.09 -1.36
CA HIS A 62 7.38 8.48 -0.79
C HIS A 62 8.55 8.47 -1.80
N LEU A 63 8.27 8.07 -3.04
CA LEU A 63 9.30 8.06 -4.08
C LEU A 63 9.83 9.46 -4.37
N ASP A 64 8.95 10.47 -4.41
CA ASP A 64 9.35 11.85 -4.61
C ASP A 64 10.27 12.33 -3.49
N GLU A 65 9.97 11.96 -2.26
CA GLU A 65 10.81 12.29 -1.12
C GLU A 65 12.19 11.65 -1.24
N LEU A 66 12.23 10.38 -1.62
CA LEU A 66 13.50 9.67 -1.80
C LEU A 66 14.35 10.32 -2.90
N ARG A 67 13.73 10.78 -3.98
CA ARG A 67 14.42 11.47 -5.07
C ARG A 67 15.00 12.80 -4.59
N ARG A 68 14.21 13.56 -3.83
CA ARG A 68 14.67 14.83 -3.27
C ARG A 68 15.85 14.65 -2.32
N GLU A 69 15.88 13.54 -1.60
CA GLU A 69 16.96 13.21 -0.68
C GLU A 69 18.16 12.58 -1.37
N GLY A 70 18.05 12.26 -2.65
CA GLY A 70 19.10 11.57 -3.38
C GLY A 70 19.25 10.11 -2.99
N ALA A 71 18.22 9.50 -2.43
CA ALA A 71 18.25 8.11 -1.96
C ALA A 71 17.97 7.11 -3.08
N ILE A 72 17.42 7.57 -4.18
CA ILE A 72 17.20 6.76 -5.38
C ILE A 72 17.46 7.56 -6.63
#